data_cd58ce005b1037f9ce463d93c88d02d3
#
_entry.id   cd58ce005b1037f9ce463d93c88d02d3
#
_cell.length_a   1.000
_cell.length_b   1.000
_cell.length_c   1.000
_cell.angle_alpha   90.00
_cell.angle_beta   90.00
_cell.angle_gamma   90.00
#
_symmetry.space_group_name_H-M   'P 1'
#
loop_
_entity.id
_entity.type
_entity.pdbx_description
1 polymer ?
#
loop_
_entity_poly.entity_id
_entity_poly.type
_entity_poly.pdbx_seq_one_letter_code
_entity_poly.pdbx_strand_id
1 'polypeptide(L)'
;MTETLIRIEELHKSFGKNEVLKGINLEIKRGEVVVIIGPSGSGKSTLLRSMNLLEEASKGKVIFEGVDITDKKNDLFAMREKMGMVFQQFNLFPNMTVMENITLSPIKTKGESKEVAEKRAQELLEKVGLPDKATAYPQSLSGGQQQRIAIARGLAMEPDVLLFDEPTSALDPEMVGEVLAVMQDLAKSGMTMVIVTHEMGFAREVADRVIFMAYGVVVEDGTPEEIFDQTKEQRTKEFLSKVL
;
A
#
# COMPACT_ATOMS: atom_id res chain seq x y z
N MET A 1 20.69 -11.84 -6.15
CA MET A 1 19.71 -12.04 -5.06
C MET A 1 19.04 -10.69 -4.85
N THR A 2 17.73 -10.61 -4.97
CA THR A 2 16.96 -9.38 -4.70
C THR A 2 17.05 -9.06 -3.22
N GLU A 3 17.37 -7.80 -2.90
CA GLU A 3 17.54 -7.29 -1.55
C GLU A 3 16.21 -7.30 -0.78
N THR A 4 16.21 -7.77 0.48
CA THR A 4 15.06 -7.66 1.37
C THR A 4 14.87 -6.19 1.76
N LEU A 5 13.73 -5.60 1.39
CA LEU A 5 13.38 -4.22 1.68
C LEU A 5 12.69 -4.08 3.03
N ILE A 6 11.69 -4.95 3.31
CA ILE A 6 10.98 -5.00 4.59
C ILE A 6 11.10 -6.41 5.16
N ARG A 7 11.47 -6.52 6.45
CA ARG A 7 11.43 -7.77 7.21
C ARG A 7 10.61 -7.56 8.47
N ILE A 8 9.70 -8.47 8.71
CA ILE A 8 8.84 -8.51 9.89
C ILE A 8 9.19 -9.76 10.67
N GLU A 9 9.47 -9.60 11.96
CA GLU A 9 9.89 -10.68 12.87
C GLU A 9 8.97 -10.73 14.09
N GLU A 10 8.27 -11.86 14.27
CA GLU A 10 7.39 -12.14 15.41
C GLU A 10 6.47 -10.99 15.76
N LEU A 11 5.82 -10.39 14.72
CA LEU A 11 4.99 -9.21 14.89
C LEU A 11 3.66 -9.57 15.56
N HIS A 12 3.41 -8.97 16.70
CA HIS A 12 2.14 -9.03 17.42
C HIS A 12 1.51 -7.65 17.52
N LYS A 13 0.20 -7.58 17.37
CA LYS A 13 -0.59 -6.36 17.61
C LYS A 13 -1.84 -6.69 18.38
N SER A 14 -2.03 -5.99 19.49
CA SER A 14 -3.25 -6.06 20.30
C SER A 14 -3.90 -4.70 20.44
N PHE A 15 -5.23 -4.68 20.40
CA PHE A 15 -6.06 -3.53 20.77
C PHE A 15 -6.81 -3.88 22.07
N GLY A 16 -6.31 -3.35 23.17
CA GLY A 16 -6.78 -3.76 24.49
C GLY A 16 -6.49 -5.25 24.73
N LYS A 17 -7.58 -6.04 24.93
CA LYS A 17 -7.46 -7.49 25.15
C LYS A 17 -7.55 -8.32 23.85
N ASN A 18 -7.85 -7.69 22.72
CA ASN A 18 -8.01 -8.39 21.45
C ASN A 18 -6.67 -8.42 20.68
N GLU A 19 -6.07 -9.58 20.55
CA GLU A 19 -4.87 -9.79 19.75
C GLU A 19 -5.25 -10.01 18.29
N VAL A 20 -4.88 -9.03 17.44
CA VAL A 20 -5.23 -9.00 16.01
C VAL A 20 -4.13 -9.62 15.15
N LEU A 21 -2.85 -9.38 15.46
CA LEU A 21 -1.71 -10.04 14.82
C LEU A 21 -1.00 -10.94 15.82
N LYS A 22 -0.68 -12.16 15.41
CA LYS A 22 -0.26 -13.25 16.30
C LYS A 22 1.05 -13.88 15.83
N GLY A 23 2.16 -13.14 15.90
CA GLY A 23 3.48 -13.64 15.55
C GLY A 23 3.69 -13.74 14.03
N ILE A 24 3.47 -12.64 13.30
CA ILE A 24 3.68 -12.58 11.85
C ILE A 24 5.18 -12.52 11.56
N ASN A 25 5.64 -13.39 10.67
CA ASN A 25 6.97 -13.36 10.07
C ASN A 25 6.80 -13.19 8.55
N LEU A 26 7.46 -12.19 7.97
CA LEU A 26 7.31 -11.86 6.56
C LEU A 26 8.52 -11.10 6.04
N GLU A 27 8.89 -11.34 4.79
CA GLU A 27 9.89 -10.55 4.07
C GLU A 27 9.30 -10.03 2.76
N ILE A 28 9.57 -8.77 2.42
CA ILE A 28 9.23 -8.15 1.15
C ILE A 28 10.55 -7.78 0.46
N LYS A 29 10.70 -8.20 -0.78
CA LYS A 29 11.89 -7.90 -1.58
C LYS A 29 11.73 -6.62 -2.38
N ARG A 30 12.83 -5.94 -2.66
CA ARG A 30 12.82 -4.75 -3.54
C ARG A 30 12.32 -5.12 -4.95
N GLY A 31 11.38 -4.34 -5.48
CA GLY A 31 10.73 -4.59 -6.76
C GLY A 31 9.63 -5.66 -6.75
N GLU A 32 9.33 -6.26 -5.59
CA GLU A 32 8.29 -7.28 -5.46
C GLU A 32 6.91 -6.64 -5.30
N VAL A 33 5.91 -7.20 -5.96
CA VAL A 33 4.49 -6.89 -5.77
C VAL A 33 3.86 -7.97 -4.92
N VAL A 34 3.58 -7.67 -3.66
CA VAL A 34 2.94 -8.57 -2.71
C VAL A 34 1.48 -8.18 -2.50
N VAL A 35 0.57 -9.10 -2.70
CA VAL A 35 -0.85 -8.89 -2.44
C VAL A 35 -1.30 -9.69 -1.22
N ILE A 36 -1.97 -9.02 -0.29
CA ILE A 36 -2.51 -9.62 0.94
C ILE A 36 -4.02 -9.75 0.81
N ILE A 37 -4.53 -10.97 0.84
CA ILE A 37 -5.95 -11.30 0.76
C ILE A 37 -6.43 -12.02 2.02
N GLY A 38 -7.75 -12.12 2.20
CA GLY A 38 -8.36 -12.84 3.31
C GLY A 38 -9.65 -12.18 3.80
N PRO A 39 -10.40 -12.83 4.70
CA PRO A 39 -11.68 -12.33 5.19
C PRO A 39 -11.53 -11.01 5.96
N SER A 40 -12.63 -10.26 6.07
CA SER A 40 -12.69 -9.08 6.92
C SER A 40 -12.36 -9.43 8.37
N GLY A 41 -11.58 -8.56 9.04
CA GLY A 41 -11.13 -8.79 10.41
C GLY A 41 -9.96 -9.77 10.57
N SER A 42 -9.34 -10.25 9.48
CA SER A 42 -8.18 -11.16 9.58
C SER A 42 -6.85 -10.45 9.95
N GLY A 43 -6.83 -9.12 9.99
CA GLY A 43 -5.65 -8.34 10.38
C GLY A 43 -4.85 -7.74 9.22
N LYS A 44 -5.31 -7.84 7.95
CA LYS A 44 -4.61 -7.36 6.74
C LYS A 44 -4.19 -5.88 6.82
N SER A 45 -5.16 -4.99 7.03
CA SER A 45 -4.88 -3.54 7.15
C SER A 45 -4.03 -3.22 8.37
N THR A 46 -4.18 -3.98 9.47
CA THR A 46 -3.33 -3.82 10.65
C THR A 46 -1.89 -4.22 10.33
N LEU A 47 -1.67 -5.34 9.63
CA LEU A 47 -0.34 -5.75 9.19
C LEU A 47 0.28 -4.70 8.26
N LEU A 48 -0.47 -4.26 7.25
CA LEU A 48 0.00 -3.24 6.31
C LEU A 48 0.41 -1.93 7.03
N ARG A 49 -0.45 -1.43 7.93
CA ARG A 49 -0.18 -0.21 8.72
C ARG A 49 0.93 -0.39 9.75
N SER A 50 1.21 -1.62 10.14
CA SER A 50 2.37 -1.90 11.02
C SER A 50 3.69 -1.83 10.28
N MET A 51 3.71 -2.02 8.95
CA MET A 51 4.95 -1.92 8.15
C MET A 51 5.57 -0.53 8.18
N ASN A 52 4.76 0.52 8.31
CA ASN A 52 5.24 1.91 8.45
C ASN A 52 4.98 2.50 9.85
N LEU A 53 4.63 1.66 10.82
CA LEU A 53 4.30 1.99 12.20
C LEU A 53 3.18 3.05 12.35
N LEU A 54 2.24 3.15 11.40
CA LEU A 54 0.95 3.82 11.67
C LEU A 54 0.18 3.07 12.76
N GLU A 55 0.37 1.75 12.80
CA GLU A 55 -0.03 0.90 13.93
C GLU A 55 1.23 0.38 14.62
N GLU A 56 1.53 0.88 15.80
CA GLU A 56 2.68 0.42 16.59
C GLU A 56 2.50 -1.05 16.98
N ALA A 57 3.55 -1.84 16.81
CA ALA A 57 3.58 -3.23 17.23
C ALA A 57 3.48 -3.36 18.76
N SER A 58 2.75 -4.36 19.23
CA SER A 58 2.74 -4.71 20.67
C SER A 58 3.98 -5.50 21.06
N LYS A 59 4.50 -6.35 20.12
CA LYS A 59 5.75 -7.11 20.22
C LYS A 59 6.28 -7.39 18.82
N GLY A 60 7.53 -7.81 18.73
CA GLY A 60 8.20 -8.11 17.48
C GLY A 60 8.88 -6.90 16.87
N LYS A 61 9.34 -7.04 15.64
CA LYS A 61 10.13 -6.02 14.95
C LYS A 61 9.65 -5.82 13.52
N VAL A 62 9.82 -4.60 13.03
CA VAL A 62 9.76 -4.25 11.62
C VAL A 62 11.11 -3.64 11.23
N ILE A 63 11.76 -4.25 10.28
CA ILE A 63 13.08 -3.86 9.78
C ILE A 63 12.90 -3.37 8.35
N PHE A 64 13.24 -2.12 8.09
CA PHE A 64 13.19 -1.50 6.78
C PHE A 64 14.61 -1.10 6.35
N GLU A 65 15.04 -1.57 5.18
CA GLU A 65 16.42 -1.36 4.67
C GLU A 65 17.51 -1.71 5.71
N GLY A 66 17.28 -2.80 6.48
CA GLY A 66 18.20 -3.24 7.52
C GLY A 66 18.13 -2.46 8.83
N VAL A 67 17.27 -1.42 8.92
CA VAL A 67 17.07 -0.61 10.13
C VAL A 67 15.81 -1.05 10.87
N ASP A 68 15.92 -1.40 12.14
CA ASP A 68 14.77 -1.70 13.01
C ASP A 68 14.00 -0.42 13.32
N ILE A 69 12.88 -0.20 12.62
CA ILE A 69 12.05 1.00 12.78
C ILE A 69 11.18 0.97 14.04
N THR A 70 11.07 -0.18 14.71
CA THR A 70 10.39 -0.31 16.01
C THR A 70 11.26 0.18 17.18
N ASP A 71 12.58 0.30 16.99
CA ASP A 71 13.46 0.93 17.98
C ASP A 71 13.25 2.45 17.99
N LYS A 72 12.75 2.96 19.11
CA LYS A 72 12.46 4.40 19.33
C LYS A 72 13.68 5.33 19.18
N LYS A 73 14.90 4.77 19.07
CA LYS A 73 16.11 5.54 18.81
C LYS A 73 16.27 5.92 17.34
N ASN A 74 15.57 5.24 16.44
CA ASN A 74 15.62 5.48 15.02
C ASN A 74 14.67 6.61 14.60
N ASP A 75 15.06 7.34 13.56
CA ASP A 75 14.23 8.41 12.98
C ASP A 75 13.10 7.81 12.12
N LEU A 76 11.94 7.60 12.74
CA LEU A 76 10.75 7.06 12.07
C LEU A 76 10.25 7.99 10.96
N PHE A 77 10.43 9.31 11.08
CA PHE A 77 9.99 10.23 10.03
C PHE A 77 10.82 10.05 8.77
N ALA A 78 12.14 9.98 8.89
CA ALA A 78 13.03 9.69 7.75
C ALA A 78 12.71 8.34 7.09
N MET A 79 12.33 7.32 7.86
CA MET A 79 11.91 6.04 7.30
C MET A 79 10.57 6.14 6.56
N ARG A 80 9.59 6.87 7.12
CA ARG A 80 8.28 7.07 6.48
C ARG A 80 8.34 7.88 5.18
N GLU A 81 9.33 8.74 5.00
CA GLU A 81 9.56 9.44 3.73
C GLU A 81 9.78 8.48 2.57
N LYS A 82 10.36 7.30 2.86
CA LYS A 82 10.65 6.25 1.90
C LYS A 82 9.51 5.23 1.72
N MET A 83 8.43 5.37 2.49
CA MET A 83 7.27 4.47 2.47
C MET A 83 6.00 5.24 2.15
N GLY A 84 5.57 5.22 0.88
CA GLY A 84 4.30 5.83 0.50
C GLY A 84 3.11 4.99 1.00
N MET A 85 2.02 5.65 1.37
CA MET A 85 0.78 5.00 1.78
C MET A 85 -0.42 5.57 1.05
N VAL A 86 -1.22 4.69 0.46
CA VAL A 86 -2.49 5.00 -0.19
C VAL A 86 -3.61 4.30 0.57
N PHE A 87 -4.57 5.08 1.04
CA PHE A 87 -5.66 4.62 1.90
C PHE A 87 -6.93 4.34 1.11
N GLN A 88 -7.85 3.59 1.71
CA GLN A 88 -9.21 3.38 1.23
C GLN A 88 -9.96 4.72 1.03
N GLN A 89 -9.87 5.62 1.99
CA GLN A 89 -10.31 7.00 1.85
C GLN A 89 -9.15 7.80 1.29
N PHE A 90 -9.40 8.63 0.30
CA PHE A 90 -8.37 9.35 -0.48
C PHE A 90 -7.48 10.25 0.37
N ASN A 91 -8.03 10.77 1.49
CA ASN A 91 -7.34 11.63 2.46
C ASN A 91 -6.64 12.83 1.82
N LEU A 92 -7.22 13.38 0.75
CA LEU A 92 -6.74 14.63 0.16
C LEU A 92 -7.14 15.80 1.06
N PHE A 93 -6.29 16.82 1.10
CA PHE A 93 -6.58 18.06 1.80
C PHE A 93 -7.63 18.86 1.01
N PRO A 94 -8.86 19.00 1.52
CA PRO A 94 -9.98 19.55 0.74
C PRO A 94 -9.83 21.04 0.38
N ASN A 95 -9.04 21.77 1.15
CA ASN A 95 -8.79 23.20 0.98
C ASN A 95 -7.51 23.50 0.17
N MET A 96 -6.90 22.48 -0.42
CA MET A 96 -5.73 22.58 -1.28
C MET A 96 -6.07 22.09 -2.68
N THR A 97 -5.47 22.70 -3.69
CA THR A 97 -5.55 22.21 -5.06
C THR A 97 -4.86 20.85 -5.18
N VAL A 98 -5.06 20.16 -6.28
CA VAL A 98 -4.37 18.91 -6.61
C VAL A 98 -2.85 19.09 -6.60
N MET A 99 -2.36 20.15 -7.25
CA MET A 99 -0.93 20.50 -7.25
C MET A 99 -0.39 20.68 -5.84
N GLU A 100 -1.08 21.42 -5.00
CA GLU A 100 -0.68 21.64 -3.59
C GLU A 100 -0.71 20.35 -2.77
N ASN A 101 -1.71 19.46 -2.99
CA ASN A 101 -1.77 18.16 -2.35
C ASN A 101 -0.54 17.28 -2.66
N ILE A 102 -0.07 17.30 -3.93
CA ILE A 102 1.06 16.48 -4.36
C ILE A 102 2.39 17.10 -3.91
N THR A 103 2.52 18.42 -3.95
CA THR A 103 3.80 19.12 -3.68
C THR A 103 4.06 19.41 -2.22
N LEU A 104 3.05 19.31 -1.34
CA LEU A 104 3.16 19.69 0.08
C LEU A 104 4.33 18.99 0.77
N SER A 105 4.38 17.66 0.70
CA SER A 105 5.42 16.88 1.39
C SER A 105 6.81 17.08 0.79
N PRO A 106 7.03 17.03 -0.53
CA PRO A 106 8.33 17.36 -1.13
C PRO A 106 8.87 18.72 -0.68
N ILE A 107 8.04 19.75 -0.67
CA ILE A 107 8.47 21.10 -0.28
C ILE A 107 8.71 21.19 1.23
N LYS A 108 7.78 20.68 2.06
CA LYS A 108 7.82 20.87 3.51
C LYS A 108 8.76 19.91 4.22
N THR A 109 8.88 18.69 3.74
CA THR A 109 9.64 17.62 4.39
C THR A 109 11.04 17.49 3.80
N LYS A 110 11.15 17.39 2.46
CA LYS A 110 12.46 17.32 1.78
C LYS A 110 13.13 18.68 1.56
N GLY A 111 12.39 19.80 1.72
CA GLY A 111 12.92 21.14 1.49
C GLY A 111 13.18 21.44 0.01
N GLU A 112 12.50 20.74 -0.89
CA GLU A 112 12.63 20.95 -2.33
C GLU A 112 12.10 22.32 -2.75
N SER A 113 12.67 22.89 -3.82
CA SER A 113 12.14 24.13 -4.39
C SER A 113 10.75 23.89 -4.99
N LYS A 114 9.93 24.93 -4.98
CA LYS A 114 8.58 24.86 -5.53
C LYS A 114 8.58 24.41 -6.99
N GLU A 115 9.51 24.94 -7.79
CA GLU A 115 9.64 24.64 -9.21
C GLU A 115 9.94 23.16 -9.45
N VAL A 116 10.83 22.55 -8.67
CA VAL A 116 11.19 21.13 -8.76
C VAL A 116 9.99 20.25 -8.37
N ALA A 117 9.34 20.59 -7.26
CA ALA A 117 8.18 19.84 -6.78
C ALA A 117 6.98 19.92 -7.73
N GLU A 118 6.68 21.11 -8.30
CA GLU A 118 5.61 21.31 -9.27
C GLU A 118 5.88 20.57 -10.60
N LYS A 119 7.11 20.59 -11.08
CA LYS A 119 7.49 19.83 -12.28
C LYS A 119 7.25 18.33 -12.08
N ARG A 120 7.75 17.76 -10.98
CA ARG A 120 7.50 16.36 -10.63
C ARG A 120 6.01 16.06 -10.47
N ALA A 121 5.26 16.93 -9.80
CA ALA A 121 3.82 16.76 -9.64
C ALA A 121 3.10 16.73 -10.99
N GLN A 122 3.50 17.55 -11.96
CA GLN A 122 2.92 17.54 -13.30
C GLN A 122 3.22 16.22 -14.03
N GLU A 123 4.45 15.72 -13.96
CA GLU A 123 4.83 14.42 -14.52
C GLU A 123 4.03 13.27 -13.87
N LEU A 124 3.79 13.34 -12.57
CA LEU A 124 2.95 12.36 -11.85
C LEU A 124 1.49 12.45 -12.26
N LEU A 125 0.96 13.65 -12.46
CA LEU A 125 -0.41 13.83 -12.97
C LEU A 125 -0.58 13.24 -14.37
N GLU A 126 0.42 13.39 -15.25
CA GLU A 126 0.44 12.72 -16.56
C GLU A 126 0.44 11.19 -16.38
N LYS A 127 1.28 10.68 -15.49
CA LYS A 127 1.40 9.23 -15.20
C LYS A 127 0.08 8.62 -14.69
N VAL A 128 -0.71 9.36 -13.91
CA VAL A 128 -2.01 8.89 -13.43
C VAL A 128 -3.20 9.29 -14.34
N GLY A 129 -2.92 9.84 -15.53
CA GLY A 129 -3.93 10.21 -16.54
C GLY A 129 -4.78 11.43 -16.20
N LEU A 130 -4.24 12.38 -15.44
CA LEU A 130 -4.95 13.58 -14.97
C LEU A 130 -4.14 14.89 -15.20
N PRO A 131 -3.52 15.10 -16.38
CA PRO A 131 -2.58 16.22 -16.61
C PRO A 131 -3.24 17.61 -16.48
N ASP A 132 -4.54 17.70 -16.71
CA ASP A 132 -5.34 18.93 -16.68
C ASP A 132 -5.92 19.28 -15.30
N LYS A 133 -5.69 18.46 -14.28
CA LYS A 133 -6.34 18.61 -12.96
C LYS A 133 -5.51 19.37 -11.91
N ALA A 134 -4.33 19.88 -12.25
CA ALA A 134 -3.41 20.54 -11.32
C ALA A 134 -4.06 21.63 -10.44
N THR A 135 -4.95 22.45 -11.01
CA THR A 135 -5.63 23.56 -10.32
C THR A 135 -6.99 23.18 -9.71
N ALA A 136 -7.46 21.97 -9.95
CA ALA A 136 -8.73 21.49 -9.42
C ALA A 136 -8.64 21.27 -7.89
N TYR A 137 -9.79 21.37 -7.22
CA TYR A 137 -9.93 20.99 -5.80
C TYR A 137 -10.53 19.58 -5.67
N PRO A 138 -10.19 18.82 -4.62
CA PRO A 138 -10.71 17.47 -4.44
C PRO A 138 -12.22 17.32 -4.56
N GLN A 139 -12.98 18.29 -4.08
CA GLN A 139 -14.45 18.27 -4.11
C GLN A 139 -15.05 18.29 -5.54
N SER A 140 -14.30 18.75 -6.53
CA SER A 140 -14.74 18.79 -7.94
C SER A 140 -14.39 17.52 -8.73
N LEU A 141 -13.81 16.52 -8.08
CA LEU A 141 -13.26 15.33 -8.71
C LEU A 141 -14.07 14.08 -8.33
N SER A 142 -14.16 13.13 -9.27
CA SER A 142 -14.72 11.81 -8.97
C SER A 142 -13.86 11.03 -7.97
N GLY A 143 -14.44 10.00 -7.33
CA GLY A 143 -13.70 9.15 -6.39
C GLY A 143 -12.46 8.51 -7.02
N GLY A 144 -12.58 7.99 -8.26
CA GLY A 144 -11.45 7.42 -9.00
C GLY A 144 -10.36 8.44 -9.32
N GLN A 145 -10.74 9.68 -9.66
CA GLN A 145 -9.78 10.77 -9.84
C GLN A 145 -9.07 11.13 -8.54
N GLN A 146 -9.82 11.25 -7.43
CA GLN A 146 -9.23 11.52 -6.12
C GLN A 146 -8.24 10.42 -5.70
N GLN A 147 -8.57 9.15 -5.95
CA GLN A 147 -7.68 8.04 -5.62
C GLN A 147 -6.41 8.04 -6.47
N ARG A 148 -6.51 8.32 -7.77
CA ARG A 148 -5.33 8.45 -8.63
C ARG A 148 -4.43 9.62 -8.20
N ILE A 149 -5.00 10.72 -7.72
CA ILE A 149 -4.25 11.83 -7.12
C ILE A 149 -3.59 11.41 -5.79
N ALA A 150 -4.28 10.61 -4.96
CA ALA A 150 -3.68 10.07 -3.74
C ALA A 150 -2.48 9.16 -4.05
N ILE A 151 -2.54 8.38 -5.15
CA ILE A 151 -1.39 7.61 -5.65
C ILE A 151 -0.27 8.55 -6.09
N ALA A 152 -0.56 9.58 -6.90
CA ALA A 152 0.43 10.58 -7.34
C ALA A 152 1.10 11.27 -6.14
N ARG A 153 0.33 11.64 -5.12
CA ARG A 153 0.85 12.19 -3.86
C ARG A 153 1.79 11.22 -3.14
N GLY A 154 1.43 9.93 -3.08
CA GLY A 154 2.29 8.88 -2.51
C GLY A 154 3.63 8.75 -3.25
N LEU A 155 3.60 8.86 -4.57
CA LEU A 155 4.79 8.81 -5.44
C LEU A 155 5.66 10.06 -5.37
N ALA A 156 5.12 11.22 -4.99
CA ALA A 156 5.83 12.49 -5.02
C ALA A 156 7.06 12.54 -4.11
N MET A 157 7.08 11.72 -3.07
CA MET A 157 8.23 11.54 -2.18
C MET A 157 9.30 10.58 -2.74
N GLU A 158 9.07 9.98 -3.91
CA GLU A 158 9.95 8.97 -4.53
C GLU A 158 10.25 7.81 -3.56
N PRO A 159 9.20 7.14 -3.05
CA PRO A 159 9.36 6.12 -2.02
C PRO A 159 9.97 4.83 -2.60
N ASP A 160 10.62 4.05 -1.74
CA ASP A 160 11.14 2.72 -2.07
C ASP A 160 10.03 1.66 -2.10
N VAL A 161 8.90 1.91 -1.42
CA VAL A 161 7.72 1.05 -1.39
C VAL A 161 6.43 1.85 -1.31
N LEU A 162 5.38 1.38 -2.00
CA LEU A 162 4.02 1.86 -1.86
C LEU A 162 3.15 0.82 -1.15
N LEU A 163 2.50 1.24 -0.08
CA LEU A 163 1.54 0.44 0.68
C LEU A 163 0.13 0.87 0.30
N PHE A 164 -0.73 -0.08 -0.11
CA PHE A 164 -2.10 0.17 -0.53
C PHE A 164 -3.08 -0.53 0.41
N ASP A 165 -3.89 0.24 1.12
CA ASP A 165 -4.91 -0.27 2.04
C ASP A 165 -6.30 -0.19 1.40
N GLU A 166 -6.72 -1.25 0.73
CA GLU A 166 -8.01 -1.38 0.02
C GLU A 166 -8.33 -0.18 -0.90
N PRO A 167 -7.46 0.13 -1.88
CA PRO A 167 -7.52 1.40 -2.64
C PRO A 167 -8.76 1.58 -3.51
N THR A 168 -9.54 0.52 -3.73
CA THR A 168 -10.75 0.55 -4.58
C THR A 168 -12.06 0.42 -3.81
N SER A 169 -12.02 0.06 -2.52
CA SER A 169 -13.23 -0.31 -1.77
C SER A 169 -14.20 0.85 -1.47
N ALA A 170 -13.74 2.11 -1.63
CA ALA A 170 -14.59 3.29 -1.51
C ALA A 170 -15.06 3.86 -2.86
N LEU A 171 -14.82 3.13 -3.96
CA LEU A 171 -15.12 3.57 -5.31
C LEU A 171 -16.38 2.90 -5.86
N ASP A 172 -17.08 3.62 -6.74
CA ASP A 172 -18.08 3.02 -7.59
C ASP A 172 -17.43 2.03 -8.58
N PRO A 173 -18.07 0.90 -8.91
CA PRO A 173 -17.50 -0.14 -9.78
C PRO A 173 -16.97 0.38 -11.13
N GLU A 174 -17.62 1.42 -11.69
CA GLU A 174 -17.22 2.03 -12.96
C GLU A 174 -15.84 2.73 -12.88
N MET A 175 -15.40 3.12 -11.67
CA MET A 175 -14.15 3.86 -11.45
C MET A 175 -12.98 2.95 -11.04
N VAL A 176 -13.26 1.72 -10.65
CA VAL A 176 -12.25 0.76 -10.16
C VAL A 176 -11.19 0.48 -11.21
N GLY A 177 -11.61 0.24 -12.46
CA GLY A 177 -10.70 -0.11 -13.56
C GLY A 177 -9.61 0.92 -13.82
N GLU A 178 -9.93 2.22 -13.72
CA GLU A 178 -8.94 3.30 -13.95
C GLU A 178 -7.85 3.33 -12.85
N VAL A 179 -8.22 3.05 -11.61
CA VAL A 179 -7.26 3.00 -10.49
C VAL A 179 -6.39 1.75 -10.59
N LEU A 180 -7.00 0.59 -10.91
CA LEU A 180 -6.25 -0.65 -11.09
C LEU A 180 -5.27 -0.57 -12.26
N ALA A 181 -5.62 0.11 -13.37
CA ALA A 181 -4.72 0.33 -14.49
C ALA A 181 -3.46 1.11 -14.08
N VAL A 182 -3.60 2.18 -13.29
CA VAL A 182 -2.46 2.93 -12.74
C VAL A 182 -1.59 2.03 -11.86
N MET A 183 -2.19 1.19 -11.02
CA MET A 183 -1.44 0.27 -10.16
C MET A 183 -0.71 -0.82 -10.97
N GLN A 184 -1.32 -1.34 -12.07
CA GLN A 184 -0.66 -2.26 -13.01
C GLN A 184 0.58 -1.62 -13.66
N ASP A 185 0.48 -0.36 -14.09
CA ASP A 185 1.61 0.35 -14.69
C ASP A 185 2.73 0.60 -13.68
N LEU A 186 2.40 0.85 -12.42
CA LEU A 186 3.39 0.93 -11.34
C LEU A 186 4.10 -0.42 -11.12
N ALA A 187 3.36 -1.52 -11.10
CA ALA A 187 3.92 -2.88 -11.02
C ALA A 187 4.92 -3.14 -12.17
N LYS A 188 4.50 -2.88 -13.41
CA LYS A 188 5.35 -3.02 -14.60
C LYS A 188 6.61 -2.15 -14.56
N SER A 189 6.55 -1.00 -13.88
CA SER A 189 7.71 -0.12 -13.72
C SER A 189 8.72 -0.59 -12.66
N GLY A 190 8.46 -1.71 -11.98
CA GLY A 190 9.34 -2.28 -10.94
C GLY A 190 9.18 -1.64 -9.56
N MET A 191 8.08 -0.91 -9.31
CA MET A 191 7.79 -0.36 -7.99
C MET A 191 7.52 -1.49 -6.99
N THR A 192 8.19 -1.44 -5.84
CA THR A 192 7.85 -2.34 -4.72
C THR A 192 6.47 -1.97 -4.18
N MET A 193 5.55 -2.92 -4.12
CA MET A 193 4.20 -2.67 -3.63
C MET A 193 3.73 -3.74 -2.66
N VAL A 194 3.03 -3.32 -1.60
CA VAL A 194 2.26 -4.22 -0.74
C VAL A 194 0.81 -3.76 -0.76
N ILE A 195 -0.09 -4.64 -1.18
CA ILE A 195 -1.45 -4.28 -1.53
C ILE A 195 -2.43 -5.14 -0.75
N VAL A 196 -3.27 -4.54 0.07
CA VAL A 196 -4.46 -5.18 0.62
C VAL A 196 -5.62 -4.89 -0.33
N THR A 197 -6.25 -5.92 -0.88
CA THR A 197 -7.36 -5.75 -1.84
C THR A 197 -8.36 -6.89 -1.78
N HIS A 198 -9.56 -6.63 -2.29
CA HIS A 198 -10.62 -7.60 -2.58
C HIS A 198 -10.75 -7.89 -4.09
N GLU A 199 -9.93 -7.27 -4.92
CA GLU A 199 -9.92 -7.43 -6.39
C GLU A 199 -9.10 -8.67 -6.78
N MET A 200 -9.71 -9.86 -6.74
CA MET A 200 -9.00 -11.13 -6.96
C MET A 200 -8.42 -11.26 -8.36
N GLY A 201 -9.13 -10.75 -9.38
CA GLY A 201 -8.64 -10.71 -10.77
C GLY A 201 -7.35 -9.88 -10.88
N PHE A 202 -7.33 -8.71 -10.28
CA PHE A 202 -6.14 -7.85 -10.22
C PHE A 202 -4.99 -8.53 -9.46
N ALA A 203 -5.29 -9.12 -8.29
CA ALA A 203 -4.29 -9.84 -7.49
C ALA A 203 -3.62 -10.96 -8.30
N ARG A 204 -4.41 -11.73 -9.05
CA ARG A 204 -3.92 -12.82 -9.91
C ARG A 204 -3.00 -12.32 -11.04
N GLU A 205 -3.31 -11.15 -11.61
CA GLU A 205 -2.60 -10.62 -12.77
C GLU A 205 -1.28 -9.93 -12.40
N VAL A 206 -1.25 -9.20 -11.26
CA VAL A 206 -0.13 -8.30 -10.98
C VAL A 206 0.81 -8.77 -9.87
N ALA A 207 0.36 -9.68 -9.00
CA ALA A 207 1.17 -10.10 -7.87
C ALA A 207 2.31 -11.02 -8.29
N ASP A 208 3.50 -10.77 -7.77
CA ASP A 208 4.57 -11.76 -7.77
C ASP A 208 4.31 -12.81 -6.68
N ARG A 209 3.64 -12.40 -5.60
CA ARG A 209 3.35 -13.22 -4.44
C ARG A 209 2.04 -12.81 -3.78
N VAL A 210 1.27 -13.80 -3.35
CA VAL A 210 0.00 -13.63 -2.65
C VAL A 210 0.08 -14.24 -1.26
N ILE A 211 -0.34 -13.48 -0.27
CA ILE A 211 -0.40 -13.87 1.13
C ILE A 211 -1.87 -13.98 1.54
N PHE A 212 -2.29 -15.15 1.97
CA PHE A 212 -3.61 -15.33 2.54
C PHE A 212 -3.55 -15.26 4.07
N MET A 213 -4.29 -14.32 4.64
CA MET A 213 -4.39 -14.13 6.09
C MET A 213 -5.76 -14.54 6.62
N ALA A 214 -5.75 -15.26 7.73
CA ALA A 214 -6.95 -15.53 8.54
C ALA A 214 -6.56 -15.61 10.03
N TYR A 215 -7.48 -15.25 10.91
CA TYR A 215 -7.32 -15.38 12.37
C TYR A 215 -6.10 -14.65 12.98
N GLY A 216 -5.58 -13.65 12.27
CA GLY A 216 -4.40 -12.89 12.71
C GLY A 216 -3.05 -13.53 12.38
N VAL A 217 -3.02 -14.54 11.53
CA VAL A 217 -1.80 -15.22 11.06
C VAL A 217 -1.76 -15.31 9.55
N VAL A 218 -0.56 -15.49 8.98
CA VAL A 218 -0.36 -15.91 7.61
C VAL A 218 -0.68 -17.41 7.54
N VAL A 219 -1.69 -17.76 6.76
CA VAL A 219 -2.13 -19.15 6.59
C VAL A 219 -1.46 -19.77 5.38
N GLU A 220 -1.35 -19.02 4.30
CA GLU A 220 -0.72 -19.49 3.08
C GLU A 220 0.02 -18.32 2.40
N ASP A 221 1.14 -18.61 1.76
CA ASP A 221 2.04 -17.66 1.13
C ASP A 221 2.68 -18.35 -0.09
N GLY A 222 2.45 -17.80 -1.28
CA GLY A 222 2.92 -18.42 -2.52
C GLY A 222 2.67 -17.55 -3.74
N THR A 223 2.96 -18.10 -4.92
CA THR A 223 2.66 -17.44 -6.19
C THR A 223 1.14 -17.35 -6.42
N PRO A 224 0.67 -16.46 -7.29
CA PRO A 224 -0.76 -16.41 -7.65
C PRO A 224 -1.31 -17.78 -8.07
N GLU A 225 -0.57 -18.56 -8.86
CA GLU A 225 -0.99 -19.89 -9.30
C GLU A 225 -1.14 -20.86 -8.11
N GLU A 226 -0.18 -20.87 -7.18
CA GLU A 226 -0.24 -21.71 -5.99
C GLU A 226 -1.45 -21.39 -5.12
N ILE A 227 -1.74 -20.10 -4.90
CA ILE A 227 -2.82 -19.66 -4.01
C ILE A 227 -4.19 -19.80 -4.67
N PHE A 228 -4.35 -19.35 -5.92
CA PHE A 228 -5.67 -19.31 -6.58
C PHE A 228 -6.08 -20.64 -7.21
N ASP A 229 -5.14 -21.42 -7.71
CA ASP A 229 -5.44 -22.63 -8.49
C ASP A 229 -5.02 -23.93 -7.77
N GLN A 230 -4.00 -23.88 -6.91
CA GLN A 230 -3.37 -25.07 -6.31
C GLN A 230 -3.35 -25.04 -4.79
N THR A 231 -4.15 -24.14 -4.17
CA THR A 231 -4.15 -24.00 -2.69
C THR A 231 -4.38 -25.31 -1.97
N LYS A 232 -3.58 -25.58 -0.93
CA LYS A 232 -3.66 -26.78 -0.12
C LYS A 232 -4.46 -26.55 1.16
N GLU A 233 -4.46 -25.30 1.63
CA GLU A 233 -5.11 -24.92 2.87
C GLU A 233 -6.64 -24.87 2.75
N GLN A 234 -7.34 -25.62 3.59
CA GLN A 234 -8.80 -25.69 3.57
C GLN A 234 -9.44 -24.33 3.75
N ARG A 235 -8.86 -23.48 4.61
CA ARG A 235 -9.38 -22.14 4.88
C ARG A 235 -9.26 -21.20 3.69
N THR A 236 -8.17 -21.31 2.91
CA THR A 236 -7.98 -20.58 1.65
C THR A 236 -9.02 -21.01 0.62
N LYS A 237 -9.25 -22.33 0.45
CA LYS A 237 -10.30 -22.89 -0.45
C LYS A 237 -11.68 -22.35 -0.13
N GLU A 238 -12.06 -22.35 1.16
CA GLU A 238 -13.34 -21.83 1.62
C GLU A 238 -13.52 -20.33 1.36
N PHE A 239 -12.44 -19.57 1.46
CA PHE A 239 -12.47 -18.14 1.15
C PHE A 239 -12.61 -17.91 -0.35
N LEU A 240 -11.76 -18.53 -1.16
CA LEU A 240 -11.77 -18.36 -2.62
C LEU A 240 -13.08 -18.79 -3.25
N SER A 241 -13.70 -19.87 -2.78
CA SER A 241 -15.02 -20.33 -3.29
C SER A 241 -16.18 -19.34 -3.05
N LYS A 242 -15.98 -18.29 -2.25
CA LYS A 242 -16.99 -17.26 -2.00
C LYS A 242 -16.74 -15.96 -2.73
N VAL A 243 -15.51 -15.76 -3.23
CA VAL A 243 -15.09 -14.48 -3.82
C VAL A 243 -14.69 -14.61 -5.31
N LEU A 244 -14.52 -15.83 -5.81
CA LEU A 244 -14.39 -16.20 -7.23
C LEU A 244 -15.69 -16.80 -7.73
#